data_a52535a35045fcd19403b17bc5d1f5d9
#
_entry.id   a52535a35045fcd19403b17bc5d1f5d9
#
_cell.length_a   1.000
_cell.length_b   1.000
_cell.length_c   1.000
_cell.angle_alpha   90.00
_cell.angle_beta   90.00
_cell.angle_gamma   90.00
#
_symmetry.space_group_name_H-M   'P 1'
#
loop_
_entity.id
_entity.type
_entity.pdbx_description
1 polymer ?
#
loop_
_entity_poly.entity_id
_entity_poly.type
_entity_poly.pdbx_seq_one_letter_code
_entity_poly.pdbx_strand_id
1 'polypeptide(L)'
;MSDITRRNFVNGTLMAAGASVLPMVGTGQAVMAALTPSYYPPTRTGLRGSHPGSNEHAHARAWGGQSNSGAPTALNEEYDLVVVGGGISGLAAAYFYQQEYGTDKKVLILDNHDDFGGHAKRNEHNIDGDIRIGFGGSESLEGKRDYDEVMLNLLKDIGVDLELFSEAYDVDFYKRHNLGASTYFNKRIFGEDKVVKHPFCGYPAFIEGLLRSKLPMEKAVEQTPLSKKGKEQLMRVLKGGEHVIDIPKEDLKEYIHTHSYFDYLTNTLGVDDPLVLRMARHTSIDYTEGGTDTLSIAEVLESGPLGIDPSISWKNAIGDGSDQKYLRKEGDTFSLKDPYIHHFPDGNATIARLLVKKMIPNVGSGTNAQEIILSKFNYDELDKPSNNVRIRLNSTVVNVVHDGPPHNASGVYINYINNNKTYQIKAKGVVMACYNMIIPHIVPDLPQDQYVALRSLNKVPLQLSTIGVRNWRGMKELGIGMVMCPGNMHQAVNLDFPVSIGDYEYTKSPDDPCILHMRSAPLGETIGAPAIEQFKEVRYRMLGLTFDDYEQEIREHLSGMLPKELFNFDRDVQSIMVNRWAHGYSYGDPGDIGRQPFGRITIANSDANDTSLVQSAIGQAYRAVKEQM
;
A
#
# COMPACT_ATOMS: atom_id res chain seq x y z
N MET A 1 23.26 -29.87 0.27
CA MET A 1 22.18 -29.47 1.16
C MET A 1 21.19 -28.72 0.32
N SER A 2 20.17 -29.12 0.18
CA SER A 2 19.24 -29.95 -0.53
C SER A 2 18.31 -29.05 -1.34
N ASP A 3 18.24 -29.31 -2.61
CA ASP A 3 17.44 -28.69 -3.69
C ASP A 3 15.91 -28.78 -3.52
N ILE A 4 15.38 -28.80 -2.29
CA ILE A 4 13.96 -29.06 -2.06
C ILE A 4 13.12 -27.76 -2.04
N THR A 5 13.71 -26.62 -1.71
CA THR A 5 12.98 -25.35 -1.56
C THR A 5 12.59 -24.68 -2.89
N ARG A 6 13.39 -24.82 -3.92
CA ARG A 6 13.08 -24.27 -5.25
C ARG A 6 11.93 -24.98 -5.98
N ARG A 7 11.71 -26.27 -5.70
CA ARG A 7 10.68 -27.05 -6.40
C ARG A 7 9.27 -26.78 -5.94
N ASN A 8 9.05 -26.47 -4.68
CA ASN A 8 7.69 -26.31 -4.14
C ASN A 8 7.11 -24.91 -4.38
N PHE A 9 7.95 -23.87 -4.43
CA PHE A 9 7.52 -22.49 -4.72
C PHE A 9 7.23 -22.26 -6.22
N VAL A 10 7.94 -22.97 -7.09
CA VAL A 10 7.75 -22.89 -8.55
C VAL A 10 6.63 -23.81 -9.04
N ASN A 11 6.28 -24.85 -8.26
CA ASN A 11 5.31 -25.88 -8.68
C ASN A 11 3.84 -25.44 -8.60
N GLY A 12 3.51 -24.28 -8.07
CA GLY A 12 2.20 -23.66 -8.28
C GLY A 12 1.99 -23.16 -9.73
N THR A 13 3.08 -23.03 -10.49
CA THR A 13 3.07 -22.54 -11.89
C THR A 13 3.69 -23.50 -12.92
N LEU A 14 4.25 -24.65 -12.52
CA LEU A 14 4.99 -25.56 -13.41
C LEU A 14 4.65 -27.04 -13.22
N MET A 15 3.37 -27.38 -13.11
CA MET A 15 2.92 -28.75 -13.39
C MET A 15 2.40 -28.86 -14.82
N ALA A 16 3.26 -28.57 -15.81
CA ALA A 16 2.95 -28.87 -17.22
C ALA A 16 4.19 -28.94 -18.13
N ALA A 17 5.32 -29.42 -17.62
CA ALA A 17 6.45 -29.72 -18.51
C ALA A 17 7.15 -31.02 -18.10
N GLY A 18 6.54 -32.14 -18.44
CA GLY A 18 7.14 -33.45 -18.23
C GLY A 18 6.26 -34.60 -18.67
N ALA A 19 5.75 -34.56 -19.89
CA ALA A 19 5.22 -35.75 -20.58
C ALA A 19 5.99 -35.99 -21.87
N SER A 20 6.66 -37.10 -21.91
CA SER A 20 7.38 -37.68 -23.04
C SER A 20 6.59 -37.58 -24.34
N VAL A 21 7.28 -37.11 -25.38
CA VAL A 21 6.81 -37.02 -26.76
C VAL A 21 6.58 -38.41 -27.31
N LEU A 22 5.33 -38.73 -27.63
CA LEU A 22 4.97 -39.71 -28.64
C LEU A 22 4.25 -38.97 -29.77
N PRO A 23 4.57 -39.25 -31.03
CA PRO A 23 3.99 -38.51 -32.15
C PRO A 23 2.56 -38.96 -32.43
N MET A 24 1.57 -38.09 -32.20
CA MET A 24 0.24 -38.24 -32.78
C MET A 24 -0.03 -37.07 -33.72
N VAL A 25 -0.25 -37.41 -34.95
CA VAL A 25 -0.63 -36.52 -36.04
C VAL A 25 -2.08 -36.10 -35.87
N GLY A 26 -2.34 -34.79 -35.92
CA GLY A 26 -3.66 -34.21 -36.17
C GLY A 26 -4.57 -34.07 -34.94
N THR A 27 -4.58 -32.93 -34.36
CA THR A 27 -5.58 -32.23 -33.51
C THR A 27 -4.93 -31.36 -32.42
N GLY A 28 -3.64 -30.98 -32.56
CA GLY A 28 -2.81 -30.39 -31.50
C GLY A 28 -3.13 -28.94 -31.08
N GLN A 29 -3.90 -28.18 -31.86
CA GLN A 29 -4.13 -26.76 -31.50
C GLN A 29 -5.22 -26.52 -30.44
N ALA A 30 -6.24 -27.37 -30.39
CA ALA A 30 -7.34 -27.21 -29.43
C ALA A 30 -6.98 -27.72 -28.02
N VAL A 31 -6.06 -28.68 -27.90
CA VAL A 31 -5.66 -29.29 -26.62
C VAL A 31 -4.60 -28.44 -25.91
N MET A 32 -3.72 -27.76 -26.66
CA MET A 32 -2.69 -26.86 -26.06
C MET A 32 -3.29 -25.55 -25.51
N ALA A 33 -4.40 -25.07 -26.09
CA ALA A 33 -5.11 -23.88 -25.57
C ALA A 33 -5.80 -24.13 -24.22
N ALA A 34 -6.10 -25.40 -23.89
CA ALA A 34 -6.72 -25.78 -22.62
C ALA A 34 -5.73 -25.99 -21.45
N LEU A 35 -4.41 -25.94 -21.70
CA LEU A 35 -3.36 -26.24 -20.72
C LEU A 35 -2.52 -25.02 -20.31
N THR A 36 -2.69 -23.87 -20.97
CA THR A 36 -2.10 -22.62 -20.49
C THR A 36 -2.97 -22.06 -19.36
N PRO A 37 -2.42 -21.88 -18.13
CA PRO A 37 -3.17 -21.19 -17.09
C PRO A 37 -3.65 -19.84 -17.63
N SER A 38 -4.94 -19.53 -17.48
CA SER A 38 -5.47 -18.21 -17.84
C SER A 38 -4.68 -17.15 -17.10
N TYR A 39 -4.35 -16.05 -17.79
CA TYR A 39 -3.67 -14.91 -17.18
C TYR A 39 -4.50 -14.37 -16.01
N TYR A 40 -4.00 -14.51 -14.77
CA TYR A 40 -4.69 -14.08 -13.56
C TYR A 40 -3.69 -13.61 -12.50
N PRO A 41 -3.28 -12.34 -12.54
CA PRO A 41 -2.25 -11.76 -11.67
C PRO A 41 -2.46 -11.90 -10.16
N PRO A 42 -3.70 -11.86 -9.61
CA PRO A 42 -3.89 -11.96 -8.15
C PRO A 42 -3.30 -13.21 -7.49
N THR A 43 -3.07 -14.29 -8.24
CA THR A 43 -2.47 -15.54 -7.73
C THR A 43 -0.95 -15.61 -7.91
N ARG A 44 -0.32 -14.60 -8.51
CA ARG A 44 1.12 -14.61 -8.76
C ARG A 44 1.89 -14.38 -7.47
N THR A 45 2.77 -15.32 -7.15
CA THR A 45 3.73 -15.24 -6.05
C THR A 45 4.98 -14.44 -6.43
N GLY A 46 5.84 -14.14 -5.46
CA GLY A 46 7.08 -13.40 -5.68
C GLY A 46 6.92 -11.89 -5.55
N LEU A 47 7.74 -11.14 -6.29
CA LEU A 47 7.70 -9.68 -6.27
C LEU A 47 6.45 -9.15 -6.95
N ARG A 48 5.71 -8.30 -6.24
CA ARG A 48 4.51 -7.60 -6.69
C ARG A 48 4.69 -6.09 -6.48
N GLY A 49 3.70 -5.29 -6.84
CA GLY A 49 3.88 -3.84 -6.83
C GLY A 49 4.97 -3.41 -7.81
N SER A 50 6.09 -2.91 -7.33
CA SER A 50 7.27 -2.66 -8.16
C SER A 50 7.95 -3.99 -8.54
N HIS A 51 7.33 -4.73 -9.43
CA HIS A 51 7.82 -6.00 -9.97
C HIS A 51 8.70 -5.77 -11.23
N PRO A 52 9.51 -6.77 -11.67
CA PRO A 52 10.26 -6.65 -12.91
C PRO A 52 9.36 -6.33 -14.11
N GLY A 53 9.71 -5.32 -14.89
CA GLY A 53 8.95 -4.85 -16.05
C GLY A 53 7.98 -3.69 -15.75
N SER A 54 7.70 -3.39 -14.47
CA SER A 54 6.71 -2.34 -14.15
C SER A 54 7.25 -0.91 -14.23
N ASN A 55 8.48 -0.67 -13.79
CA ASN A 55 9.00 0.70 -13.64
C ASN A 55 10.22 1.03 -14.53
N GLU A 56 10.85 0.05 -15.17
CA GLU A 56 12.13 0.22 -15.87
C GLU A 56 12.07 1.30 -16.96
N HIS A 57 11.01 1.34 -17.75
CA HIS A 57 10.84 2.34 -18.79
C HIS A 57 10.58 3.75 -18.22
N ALA A 58 9.79 3.83 -17.15
CA ALA A 58 9.54 5.09 -16.45
C ALA A 58 10.81 5.61 -15.77
N HIS A 59 11.59 4.74 -15.12
CA HIS A 59 12.88 5.09 -14.51
C HIS A 59 13.91 5.49 -15.55
N ALA A 60 14.04 4.76 -16.66
CA ALA A 60 14.94 5.14 -17.76
C ALA A 60 14.61 6.54 -18.30
N ARG A 61 13.32 6.88 -18.40
CA ARG A 61 12.88 8.22 -18.80
C ARG A 61 13.21 9.27 -17.75
N ALA A 62 12.93 9.01 -16.47
CA ALA A 62 13.10 9.96 -15.38
C ALA A 62 14.57 10.20 -15.00
N TRP A 63 15.40 9.16 -14.99
CA TRP A 63 16.80 9.24 -14.54
C TRP A 63 17.78 9.40 -15.68
N GLY A 64 17.55 8.74 -16.81
CA GLY A 64 18.47 8.71 -17.94
C GLY A 64 18.21 9.75 -19.00
N GLY A 65 17.10 10.46 -18.96
CA GLY A 65 16.67 11.36 -20.05
C GLY A 65 16.49 10.64 -21.39
N GLN A 66 16.54 9.30 -21.37
CA GLN A 66 16.57 8.49 -22.58
C GLN A 66 15.18 8.41 -23.20
N SER A 67 15.10 8.87 -24.43
CA SER A 67 13.98 8.60 -25.33
C SER A 67 14.21 7.31 -26.13
N ASN A 68 14.85 6.28 -25.54
CA ASN A 68 15.23 5.03 -26.24
C ASN A 68 14.06 4.11 -26.63
N SER A 69 12.91 4.68 -26.79
CA SER A 69 11.86 4.08 -27.57
C SER A 69 12.17 4.43 -29.03
N GLY A 70 12.47 3.46 -29.89
CA GLY A 70 12.59 3.66 -31.33
C GLY A 70 11.39 4.41 -31.91
N ALA A 71 11.41 4.76 -33.18
CA ALA A 71 10.27 5.42 -33.80
C ALA A 71 8.96 4.69 -33.46
N PRO A 72 7.94 5.38 -32.94
CA PRO A 72 6.72 4.72 -32.50
C PRO A 72 5.94 4.15 -33.70
N THR A 73 5.38 2.96 -33.53
CA THR A 73 4.43 2.39 -34.47
C THR A 73 3.06 3.04 -34.23
N ALA A 74 2.57 3.80 -35.21
CA ALA A 74 1.24 4.37 -35.14
C ALA A 74 0.19 3.25 -35.23
N LEU A 75 -0.71 3.22 -34.23
CA LEU A 75 -1.89 2.36 -34.26
C LEU A 75 -3.07 3.19 -34.80
N ASN A 76 -3.90 2.58 -35.65
CA ASN A 76 -5.15 3.19 -36.12
C ASN A 76 -6.24 3.09 -35.04
N GLU A 77 -5.90 3.51 -33.81
CA GLU A 77 -6.80 3.55 -32.67
C GLU A 77 -6.96 5.00 -32.21
N GLU A 78 -8.20 5.47 -32.18
CA GLU A 78 -8.56 6.79 -31.67
C GLU A 78 -9.54 6.66 -30.50
N TYR A 79 -9.33 7.46 -29.46
CA TYR A 79 -10.10 7.45 -28.23
C TYR A 79 -10.68 8.84 -27.93
N ASP A 80 -11.84 8.87 -27.27
CA ASP A 80 -12.35 10.13 -26.70
C ASP A 80 -11.50 10.54 -25.51
N LEU A 81 -11.05 9.58 -24.68
CA LEU A 81 -10.17 9.80 -23.55
C LEU A 81 -9.11 8.70 -23.46
N VAL A 82 -7.88 9.08 -23.14
CA VAL A 82 -6.86 8.16 -22.62
C VAL A 82 -6.60 8.50 -21.15
N VAL A 83 -6.56 7.49 -20.30
CA VAL A 83 -6.19 7.61 -18.89
C VAL A 83 -4.84 6.95 -18.66
N VAL A 84 -3.90 7.67 -18.08
CA VAL A 84 -2.56 7.19 -17.79
C VAL A 84 -2.50 6.78 -16.32
N GLY A 85 -2.50 5.47 -16.06
CA GLY A 85 -2.57 4.84 -14.74
C GLY A 85 -3.93 4.17 -14.49
N GLY A 86 -3.89 2.86 -14.19
CA GLY A 86 -5.07 2.03 -13.91
C GLY A 86 -5.33 1.81 -12.42
N GLY A 87 -4.88 2.74 -11.56
CA GLY A 87 -5.23 2.78 -10.14
C GLY A 87 -6.67 3.25 -9.91
N ILE A 88 -7.13 3.30 -8.65
CA ILE A 88 -8.50 3.74 -8.32
C ILE A 88 -8.81 5.10 -8.95
N SER A 89 -7.89 6.06 -8.92
CA SER A 89 -8.09 7.38 -9.53
C SER A 89 -8.33 7.28 -11.05
N GLY A 90 -7.53 6.49 -11.76
CA GLY A 90 -7.70 6.32 -13.22
C GLY A 90 -8.97 5.55 -13.57
N LEU A 91 -9.32 4.51 -12.81
CA LEU A 91 -10.57 3.77 -12.99
C LEU A 91 -11.79 4.66 -12.72
N ALA A 92 -11.74 5.47 -11.66
CA ALA A 92 -12.78 6.45 -11.35
C ALA A 92 -12.88 7.55 -12.43
N ALA A 93 -11.75 8.02 -12.98
CA ALA A 93 -11.76 9.00 -14.07
C ALA A 93 -12.44 8.44 -15.33
N ALA A 94 -12.16 7.21 -15.72
CA ALA A 94 -12.84 6.56 -16.84
C ALA A 94 -14.34 6.39 -16.59
N TYR A 95 -14.72 5.99 -15.38
CA TYR A 95 -16.12 5.89 -14.96
C TYR A 95 -16.82 7.25 -15.02
N PHE A 96 -16.27 8.30 -14.38
CA PHE A 96 -16.88 9.63 -14.39
C PHE A 96 -16.95 10.23 -15.80
N TYR A 97 -15.96 9.96 -16.65
CA TYR A 97 -16.01 10.42 -18.04
C TYR A 97 -17.20 9.82 -18.79
N GLN A 98 -17.46 8.51 -18.63
CA GLN A 98 -18.64 7.90 -19.22
C GLN A 98 -19.96 8.41 -18.60
N GLN A 99 -19.99 8.70 -17.31
CA GLN A 99 -21.18 9.31 -16.68
C GLN A 99 -21.47 10.72 -17.22
N GLU A 100 -20.44 11.51 -17.49
CA GLU A 100 -20.58 12.90 -17.94
C GLU A 100 -20.88 13.00 -19.44
N TYR A 101 -20.17 12.22 -20.25
CA TYR A 101 -20.18 12.38 -21.71
C TYR A 101 -20.89 11.25 -22.48
N GLY A 102 -21.30 10.19 -21.80
CA GLY A 102 -22.02 9.06 -22.36
C GLY A 102 -21.24 7.75 -22.35
N THR A 103 -21.96 6.64 -22.15
CA THR A 103 -21.37 5.28 -22.07
C THR A 103 -20.87 4.75 -23.42
N ASP A 104 -21.19 5.43 -24.54
CA ASP A 104 -20.69 5.14 -25.88
C ASP A 104 -19.26 5.66 -26.12
N LYS A 105 -18.76 6.52 -25.23
CA LYS A 105 -17.41 7.10 -25.35
C LYS A 105 -16.32 6.03 -25.24
N LYS A 106 -15.35 6.13 -26.13
CA LYS A 106 -14.19 5.23 -26.17
C LYS A 106 -13.11 5.72 -25.21
N VAL A 107 -12.83 4.94 -24.19
CA VAL A 107 -11.81 5.23 -23.17
C VAL A 107 -10.77 4.13 -23.17
N LEU A 108 -9.48 4.48 -23.19
CA LEU A 108 -8.38 3.54 -22.97
C LEU A 108 -7.62 3.92 -21.70
N ILE A 109 -7.50 2.97 -20.77
CA ILE A 109 -6.64 3.07 -19.60
C ILE A 109 -5.34 2.32 -19.90
N LEU A 110 -4.20 2.99 -19.73
CA LEU A 110 -2.85 2.42 -19.87
C LEU A 110 -2.23 2.27 -18.49
N ASP A 111 -1.82 1.06 -18.13
CA ASP A 111 -1.13 0.79 -16.87
C ASP A 111 0.19 0.05 -17.11
N ASN A 112 1.25 0.47 -16.41
CA ASN A 112 2.58 -0.13 -16.52
C ASN A 112 2.72 -1.44 -15.74
N HIS A 113 1.78 -1.75 -14.84
CA HIS A 113 1.76 -3.02 -14.11
C HIS A 113 1.10 -4.14 -14.91
N ASP A 114 1.28 -5.36 -14.42
CA ASP A 114 0.66 -6.57 -14.94
C ASP A 114 -0.79 -6.77 -14.45
N ASP A 115 -1.29 -5.84 -13.61
CA ASP A 115 -2.61 -5.84 -13.01
C ASP A 115 -3.11 -4.42 -12.81
N PHE A 116 -4.42 -4.20 -12.84
CA PHE A 116 -5.06 -2.94 -12.51
C PHE A 116 -5.18 -2.72 -10.98
N GLY A 117 -5.67 -1.56 -10.58
CA GLY A 117 -5.89 -1.18 -9.17
C GLY A 117 -4.79 -0.31 -8.57
N GLY A 118 -3.63 -0.17 -9.21
CA GLY A 118 -2.50 0.60 -8.67
C GLY A 118 -2.04 0.02 -7.33
N HIS A 119 -2.05 0.81 -6.26
CA HIS A 119 -1.76 0.35 -4.90
C HIS A 119 -2.85 -0.57 -4.32
N ALA A 120 -4.07 -0.56 -4.83
CA ALA A 120 -5.16 -1.45 -4.45
C ALA A 120 -5.01 -2.81 -5.14
N LYS A 121 -4.02 -3.59 -4.72
CA LYS A 121 -3.70 -4.94 -5.24
C LYS A 121 -4.39 -6.01 -4.41
N ARG A 122 -4.97 -6.98 -5.12
CA ARG A 122 -5.50 -8.21 -4.55
C ARG A 122 -4.43 -9.30 -4.56
N ASN A 123 -4.26 -9.98 -3.43
CA ASN A 123 -3.41 -11.16 -3.27
C ASN A 123 -4.29 -12.37 -2.96
N GLU A 124 -4.27 -13.40 -3.82
CA GLU A 124 -4.99 -14.65 -3.61
C GLU A 124 -4.01 -15.79 -3.33
N HIS A 125 -4.11 -16.35 -2.14
CA HIS A 125 -3.33 -17.49 -1.69
C HIS A 125 -4.17 -18.76 -1.77
N ASN A 126 -3.73 -19.73 -2.57
CA ASN A 126 -4.31 -21.07 -2.56
C ASN A 126 -3.50 -21.94 -1.59
N ILE A 127 -4.09 -22.26 -0.45
CA ILE A 127 -3.44 -23.03 0.61
C ILE A 127 -4.13 -24.38 0.69
N ASP A 128 -3.54 -25.40 0.04
CA ASP A 128 -4.09 -26.76 -0.04
C ASP A 128 -5.54 -26.83 -0.57
N GLY A 129 -5.92 -25.90 -1.45
CA GLY A 129 -7.27 -25.80 -2.02
C GLY A 129 -8.18 -24.78 -1.35
N ASP A 130 -7.81 -24.26 -0.19
CA ASP A 130 -8.50 -23.16 0.48
C ASP A 130 -7.97 -21.82 -0.04
N ILE A 131 -8.89 -20.96 -0.52
CA ILE A 131 -8.54 -19.64 -1.04
C ILE A 131 -8.61 -18.62 0.07
N ARG A 132 -7.45 -18.03 0.40
CA ARG A 132 -7.33 -16.90 1.31
C ARG A 132 -7.02 -15.64 0.52
N ILE A 133 -7.69 -14.56 0.85
CA ILE A 133 -7.62 -13.29 0.14
C ILE A 133 -7.05 -12.24 1.08
N GLY A 134 -6.00 -11.56 0.63
CA GLY A 134 -5.40 -10.45 1.34
C GLY A 134 -5.16 -9.26 0.42
N PHE A 135 -4.79 -8.14 1.00
CA PHE A 135 -4.49 -6.91 0.29
C PHE A 135 -2.97 -6.73 0.09
N GLY A 136 -2.61 -6.08 -1.01
CA GLY A 136 -1.21 -5.89 -1.37
C GLY A 136 -0.73 -4.43 -1.31
N GLY A 137 -1.50 -3.55 -0.68
CA GLY A 137 -1.13 -2.13 -0.56
C GLY A 137 -2.23 -1.32 0.10
N SER A 138 -3.11 -0.68 -0.67
CA SER A 138 -4.22 0.12 -0.14
C SER A 138 -5.20 -0.75 0.65
N GLU A 139 -5.24 -0.51 1.95
CA GLU A 139 -5.87 -1.40 2.93
C GLU A 139 -7.36 -1.12 3.12
N SER A 140 -7.73 0.09 3.52
CA SER A 140 -9.08 0.40 3.97
C SER A 140 -9.61 1.71 3.42
N LEU A 141 -10.93 1.85 3.47
CA LEU A 141 -11.60 3.13 3.39
C LEU A 141 -11.65 3.71 4.80
N GLU A 142 -11.11 4.90 5.00
CA GLU A 142 -11.00 5.53 6.31
C GLU A 142 -11.83 6.82 6.38
N GLY A 143 -12.32 7.15 7.58
CA GLY A 143 -12.93 8.44 7.85
C GLY A 143 -14.24 8.68 7.10
N LYS A 144 -15.26 7.81 7.24
CA LYS A 144 -16.60 7.97 6.62
C LYS A 144 -17.17 9.39 6.75
N ARG A 145 -16.85 10.10 7.84
CA ARG A 145 -17.32 11.48 8.07
C ARG A 145 -16.75 12.49 7.07
N ASP A 146 -15.62 12.15 6.42
CA ASP A 146 -14.95 13.00 5.43
C ASP A 146 -15.32 12.62 3.99
N TYR A 147 -16.28 11.69 3.78
CA TYR A 147 -16.73 11.33 2.44
C TYR A 147 -17.68 12.39 1.92
N ASP A 148 -17.33 12.97 0.79
CA ASP A 148 -18.20 13.88 0.06
C ASP A 148 -19.29 13.13 -0.74
N GLU A 149 -20.22 13.89 -1.34
CA GLU A 149 -21.28 13.32 -2.16
C GLU A 149 -20.76 12.56 -3.39
N VAL A 150 -19.61 12.96 -3.95
CA VAL A 150 -18.98 12.29 -5.10
C VAL A 150 -18.57 10.88 -4.72
N MET A 151 -17.88 10.75 -3.58
CA MET A 151 -17.46 9.46 -3.04
C MET A 151 -18.65 8.57 -2.70
N LEU A 152 -19.62 9.08 -1.95
CA LEU A 152 -20.80 8.32 -1.52
C LEU A 152 -21.65 7.84 -2.71
N ASN A 153 -21.85 8.69 -3.71
CA ASN A 153 -22.60 8.34 -4.92
C ASN A 153 -21.87 7.29 -5.76
N LEU A 154 -20.54 7.40 -5.90
CA LEU A 154 -19.75 6.40 -6.59
C LEU A 154 -19.82 5.04 -5.88
N LEU A 155 -19.60 4.98 -4.57
CA LEU A 155 -19.68 3.74 -3.79
C LEU A 155 -21.03 3.06 -3.97
N LYS A 156 -22.12 3.83 -3.84
CA LYS A 156 -23.48 3.33 -4.04
C LYS A 156 -23.68 2.79 -5.47
N ASP A 157 -23.21 3.51 -6.50
CA ASP A 157 -23.41 3.12 -7.90
C ASP A 157 -22.63 1.87 -8.29
N ILE A 158 -21.45 1.64 -7.68
CA ILE A 158 -20.69 0.41 -7.89
C ILE A 158 -21.12 -0.74 -6.97
N GLY A 159 -22.13 -0.54 -6.12
CA GLY A 159 -22.72 -1.60 -5.29
C GLY A 159 -22.01 -1.81 -3.95
N VAL A 160 -21.42 -0.76 -3.37
CA VAL A 160 -20.87 -0.79 -2.00
C VAL A 160 -21.90 -0.19 -1.04
N ASP A 161 -22.38 -1.02 -0.12
CA ASP A 161 -23.17 -0.60 1.03
C ASP A 161 -22.25 -0.54 2.26
N LEU A 162 -22.06 0.65 2.82
CA LEU A 162 -21.18 0.83 3.98
C LEU A 162 -21.75 0.21 5.27
N GLU A 163 -23.06 -0.02 5.36
CA GLU A 163 -23.68 -0.69 6.51
C GLU A 163 -23.29 -2.19 6.60
N LEU A 164 -22.87 -2.78 5.46
CA LEU A 164 -22.35 -4.16 5.41
C LEU A 164 -21.26 -4.41 6.46
N PHE A 165 -20.38 -3.43 6.69
CA PHE A 165 -19.22 -3.61 7.55
C PHE A 165 -19.58 -3.76 9.04
N SER A 166 -20.76 -3.31 9.47
CA SER A 166 -21.23 -3.51 10.83
C SER A 166 -21.41 -4.99 11.20
N GLU A 167 -21.68 -5.85 10.21
CA GLU A 167 -21.86 -7.30 10.38
C GLU A 167 -20.66 -8.12 9.88
N ALA A 168 -19.82 -7.55 9.03
CA ALA A 168 -18.70 -8.24 8.39
C ALA A 168 -17.53 -8.53 9.34
N TYR A 169 -17.37 -7.74 10.41
CA TYR A 169 -16.23 -7.83 11.31
C TYR A 169 -16.47 -8.81 12.47
N ASP A 170 -15.55 -9.74 12.66
CA ASP A 170 -15.50 -10.57 13.86
C ASP A 170 -14.76 -9.85 15.00
N VAL A 171 -15.43 -8.92 15.64
CA VAL A 171 -14.85 -8.06 16.70
C VAL A 171 -14.42 -8.82 17.95
N ASP A 172 -14.98 -10.02 18.18
CA ASP A 172 -14.60 -10.87 19.30
C ASP A 172 -13.47 -11.85 18.97
N PHE A 173 -12.95 -11.86 17.73
CA PHE A 173 -11.92 -12.79 17.29
C PHE A 173 -10.69 -12.77 18.20
N TYR A 174 -10.09 -11.62 18.41
CA TYR A 174 -8.89 -11.49 19.25
C TYR A 174 -9.14 -11.85 20.71
N LYS A 175 -10.30 -11.46 21.25
CA LYS A 175 -10.71 -11.80 22.61
C LYS A 175 -10.97 -13.30 22.77
N ARG A 176 -11.72 -13.89 21.84
CA ARG A 176 -12.06 -15.32 21.84
C ARG A 176 -10.82 -16.19 21.75
N HIS A 177 -9.83 -15.77 20.98
CA HIS A 177 -8.56 -16.48 20.85
C HIS A 177 -7.49 -16.01 21.84
N ASN A 178 -7.80 -15.09 22.77
CA ASN A 178 -6.86 -14.54 23.75
C ASN A 178 -5.58 -13.96 23.10
N LEU A 179 -5.74 -13.24 21.97
CA LEU A 179 -4.66 -12.61 21.25
C LEU A 179 -4.44 -11.16 21.71
N GLY A 180 -3.23 -10.68 21.63
CA GLY A 180 -2.85 -9.32 21.97
C GLY A 180 -1.72 -8.79 21.10
N ALA A 181 -1.26 -7.57 21.39
CA ALA A 181 -0.11 -6.96 20.74
C ALA A 181 1.18 -7.27 21.52
N SER A 182 2.28 -7.44 20.79
CA SER A 182 3.58 -7.83 21.33
C SER A 182 4.72 -7.13 20.58
N THR A 183 5.95 -7.29 21.08
CA THR A 183 7.16 -6.90 20.38
C THR A 183 8.09 -8.11 20.24
N TYR A 184 8.61 -8.32 19.05
CA TYR A 184 9.64 -9.31 18.76
C TYR A 184 11.00 -8.65 18.64
N PHE A 185 11.92 -9.08 19.48
CA PHE A 185 13.33 -8.74 19.46
C PHE A 185 14.09 -9.83 18.73
N ASN A 186 14.72 -9.51 17.61
CA ASN A 186 15.45 -10.49 16.83
C ASN A 186 16.90 -10.64 17.32
N LYS A 187 17.44 -11.86 17.20
CA LYS A 187 18.79 -12.19 17.66
C LYS A 187 19.89 -11.36 16.98
N ARG A 188 19.71 -11.02 15.72
CA ARG A 188 20.72 -10.27 14.93
C ARG A 188 21.02 -8.89 15.53
N ILE A 189 19.99 -8.22 16.06
CA ILE A 189 20.08 -6.85 16.59
C ILE A 189 20.16 -6.84 18.10
N PHE A 190 19.34 -7.66 18.76
CA PHE A 190 19.16 -7.62 20.21
C PHE A 190 19.88 -8.75 20.96
N GLY A 191 20.59 -9.65 20.24
CA GLY A 191 21.36 -10.74 20.82
C GLY A 191 20.60 -12.03 21.11
N GLU A 192 19.28 -11.99 21.20
CA GLU A 192 18.41 -13.16 21.37
C GLU A 192 17.08 -12.98 20.60
N ASP A 193 16.46 -14.09 20.21
CA ASP A 193 15.10 -14.11 19.68
C ASP A 193 14.10 -14.17 20.82
N LYS A 194 13.26 -13.13 20.97
CA LYS A 194 12.35 -13.02 22.11
C LYS A 194 11.10 -12.24 21.78
N VAL A 195 9.95 -12.78 22.15
CA VAL A 195 8.67 -12.10 22.11
C VAL A 195 8.30 -11.60 23.51
N VAL A 196 8.01 -10.29 23.62
CA VAL A 196 7.51 -9.66 24.84
C VAL A 196 6.07 -9.22 24.60
N LYS A 197 5.15 -9.59 25.49
CA LYS A 197 3.71 -9.32 25.35
C LYS A 197 3.34 -7.87 25.65
N HIS A 198 3.95 -6.95 24.93
CA HIS A 198 3.72 -5.51 24.99
C HIS A 198 4.19 -4.87 23.67
N PRO A 199 3.41 -4.01 23.01
CA PRO A 199 3.81 -3.41 21.74
C PRO A 199 4.86 -2.31 21.90
N PHE A 200 5.04 -1.71 23.07
CA PHE A 200 5.89 -0.55 23.36
C PHE A 200 5.62 0.68 22.47
N CYS A 201 4.49 0.72 21.80
CA CYS A 201 4.03 1.86 21.00
C CYS A 201 2.54 2.07 21.22
N GLY A 202 2.06 3.28 21.00
CA GLY A 202 0.65 3.55 20.77
C GLY A 202 0.24 2.92 19.44
N TYR A 203 -0.82 2.16 19.43
CA TYR A 203 -1.38 1.60 18.22
C TYR A 203 -2.70 2.31 17.89
N PRO A 204 -3.15 2.35 16.62
CA PRO A 204 -4.41 3.00 16.30
C PRO A 204 -5.55 2.49 17.15
N ALA A 205 -6.38 3.40 17.63
CA ALA A 205 -7.44 3.10 18.59
C ALA A 205 -8.41 2.01 18.14
N PHE A 206 -8.58 1.80 16.84
CA PHE A 206 -9.45 0.74 16.34
C PHE A 206 -8.89 -0.67 16.57
N ILE A 207 -7.54 -0.82 16.61
CA ILE A 207 -6.89 -2.08 16.96
C ILE A 207 -6.62 -2.15 18.46
N GLU A 208 -6.33 -1.03 19.14
CA GLU A 208 -6.12 -0.99 20.60
C GLU A 208 -7.28 -1.59 21.39
N GLY A 209 -8.52 -1.34 20.97
CA GLY A 209 -9.71 -1.94 21.57
C GLY A 209 -9.75 -3.47 21.44
N LEU A 210 -9.13 -4.00 20.38
CA LEU A 210 -9.11 -5.43 20.05
C LEU A 210 -7.85 -6.14 20.59
N LEU A 211 -6.69 -5.46 20.60
CA LEU A 211 -5.36 -6.04 20.83
C LEU A 211 -4.66 -5.50 22.09
N ARG A 212 -5.34 -5.24 23.18
CA ARG A 212 -4.72 -4.72 24.40
C ARG A 212 -3.65 -5.66 24.96
N SER A 213 -2.48 -5.07 25.28
CA SER A 213 -1.46 -5.77 26.06
C SER A 213 -2.01 -6.10 27.46
N LYS A 214 -1.77 -7.33 27.92
CA LYS A 214 -2.12 -7.78 29.26
C LYS A 214 -0.96 -7.69 30.27
N LEU A 215 0.23 -7.39 29.77
CA LEU A 215 1.44 -7.28 30.59
C LEU A 215 1.66 -5.83 31.01
N PRO A 216 1.75 -5.53 32.33
CA PRO A 216 2.12 -4.21 32.81
C PRO A 216 3.46 -3.74 32.21
N MET A 217 3.54 -2.47 31.87
CA MET A 217 4.68 -1.85 31.19
C MET A 217 6.01 -2.13 31.88
N GLU A 218 6.09 -1.98 33.19
CA GLU A 218 7.30 -2.22 33.99
C GLU A 218 7.78 -3.68 33.84
N LYS A 219 6.85 -4.63 33.91
CA LYS A 219 7.18 -6.05 33.73
C LYS A 219 7.56 -6.37 32.29
N ALA A 220 6.98 -5.67 31.34
CA ALA A 220 7.34 -5.83 29.94
C ALA A 220 8.78 -5.33 29.69
N VAL A 221 9.14 -4.16 30.20
CA VAL A 221 10.50 -3.62 30.08
C VAL A 221 11.54 -4.53 30.73
N GLU A 222 11.23 -5.13 31.88
CA GLU A 222 12.11 -6.12 32.52
C GLU A 222 12.40 -7.32 31.64
N GLN A 223 11.46 -7.73 30.81
CA GLN A 223 11.59 -8.86 29.89
C GLN A 223 12.33 -8.53 28.59
N THR A 224 12.55 -7.24 28.27
CA THR A 224 13.31 -6.88 27.06
C THR A 224 14.75 -7.37 27.12
N PRO A 225 15.39 -7.69 25.97
CA PRO A 225 16.80 -8.06 25.91
C PRO A 225 17.74 -6.84 25.95
N LEU A 226 17.30 -5.74 26.52
CA LEU A 226 18.11 -4.53 26.68
C LEU A 226 19.05 -4.63 27.89
N SER A 227 20.14 -3.88 27.84
CA SER A 227 21.00 -3.66 29.00
C SER A 227 20.23 -3.01 30.16
N LYS A 228 20.78 -3.05 31.40
CA LYS A 228 20.16 -2.34 32.52
C LYS A 228 19.93 -0.85 32.20
N LYS A 229 20.95 -0.17 31.62
CA LYS A 229 20.85 1.21 31.17
C LYS A 229 19.76 1.38 30.11
N GLY A 230 19.70 0.50 29.11
CA GLY A 230 18.68 0.52 28.07
C GLY A 230 17.27 0.38 28.64
N LYS A 231 17.05 -0.51 29.63
CA LYS A 231 15.77 -0.66 30.32
C LYS A 231 15.37 0.61 31.09
N GLU A 232 16.32 1.24 31.80
CA GLU A 232 16.10 2.49 32.50
C GLU A 232 15.72 3.61 31.52
N GLN A 233 16.40 3.71 30.38
CA GLN A 233 16.11 4.68 29.33
C GLN A 233 14.78 4.38 28.64
N LEU A 234 14.48 3.13 28.31
CA LEU A 234 13.17 2.77 27.74
C LEU A 234 12.03 3.12 28.69
N MET A 235 12.19 2.85 30.00
CA MET A 235 11.20 3.27 31.00
C MET A 235 11.02 4.78 31.05
N ARG A 236 12.10 5.56 30.92
CA ARG A 236 12.03 7.02 30.86
C ARG A 236 11.23 7.48 29.65
N VAL A 237 11.51 6.88 28.48
CA VAL A 237 10.76 7.15 27.23
C VAL A 237 9.28 6.81 27.39
N LEU A 238 8.95 5.64 27.97
CA LEU A 238 7.57 5.16 28.09
C LEU A 238 6.74 5.90 29.15
N LYS A 239 7.35 6.34 30.23
CA LYS A 239 6.63 7.05 31.30
C LYS A 239 6.32 8.48 30.92
N GLY A 240 7.15 9.13 30.11
CA GLY A 240 7.07 10.58 29.90
C GLY A 240 7.15 11.33 31.24
N GLY A 241 7.05 12.58 31.26
CA GLY A 241 6.56 13.28 32.45
C GLY A 241 7.56 13.88 33.41
N GLU A 242 8.80 13.45 33.44
CA GLU A 242 9.81 14.07 34.35
C GLU A 242 10.71 15.09 33.63
N HIS A 243 10.65 15.17 32.33
CA HIS A 243 11.52 16.03 31.50
C HIS A 243 10.70 16.98 30.65
N VAL A 244 10.30 18.07 31.24
CA VAL A 244 9.61 19.16 30.54
C VAL A 244 10.60 19.85 29.62
N ILE A 245 10.14 20.17 28.42
CA ILE A 245 10.88 21.08 27.54
C ILE A 245 10.98 22.43 28.24
N ASP A 246 12.18 22.79 28.66
CA ASP A 246 12.44 24.02 29.43
C ASP A 246 12.61 25.23 28.51
N ILE A 247 11.50 25.67 27.91
CA ILE A 247 11.41 26.87 27.07
C ILE A 247 10.18 27.70 27.45
N PRO A 248 10.13 28.99 27.11
CA PRO A 248 8.93 29.80 27.26
C PRO A 248 7.71 29.18 26.57
N LYS A 249 6.54 29.30 27.18
CA LYS A 249 5.29 28.75 26.61
C LYS A 249 4.99 29.31 25.23
N GLU A 250 5.30 30.55 25.00
CA GLU A 250 5.14 31.24 23.72
C GLU A 250 5.96 30.60 22.58
N ASP A 251 7.11 30.02 22.92
CA ASP A 251 8.03 29.41 21.94
C ASP A 251 7.77 27.89 21.75
N LEU A 252 6.96 27.29 22.63
CA LEU A 252 6.74 25.84 22.65
C LEU A 252 6.14 25.33 21.33
N LYS A 253 5.17 26.06 20.76
CA LYS A 253 4.53 25.70 19.50
C LYS A 253 5.55 25.63 18.35
N GLU A 254 6.38 26.67 18.22
CA GLU A 254 7.43 26.69 17.19
C GLU A 254 8.46 25.58 17.43
N TYR A 255 8.85 25.38 18.69
CA TYR A 255 9.82 24.34 19.05
C TYR A 255 9.36 22.94 18.63
N ILE A 256 8.14 22.52 18.99
CA ILE A 256 7.65 21.16 18.66
C ILE A 256 7.45 20.91 17.17
N HIS A 257 7.21 21.95 16.38
CA HIS A 257 7.09 21.84 14.91
C HIS A 257 8.44 21.92 14.18
N THR A 258 9.49 22.44 14.81
CA THR A 258 10.79 22.65 14.18
C THR A 258 11.88 21.69 14.64
N HIS A 259 11.69 21.02 15.79
CA HIS A 259 12.65 20.07 16.34
C HIS A 259 12.17 18.63 16.09
N SER A 260 13.12 17.76 15.75
CA SER A 260 12.83 16.36 15.53
C SER A 260 12.54 15.64 16.87
N TYR A 261 11.75 14.58 16.79
CA TYR A 261 11.52 13.73 17.96
C TYR A 261 12.83 13.05 18.42
N PHE A 262 13.75 12.81 17.52
CA PHE A 262 15.08 12.30 17.86
C PHE A 262 15.86 13.28 18.73
N ASP A 263 15.82 14.59 18.41
CA ASP A 263 16.43 15.61 19.24
C ASP A 263 15.83 15.67 20.64
N TYR A 264 14.49 15.52 20.73
CA TYR A 264 13.81 15.43 22.03
C TYR A 264 14.28 14.22 22.84
N LEU A 265 14.34 13.02 22.22
CA LEU A 265 14.81 11.80 22.88
C LEU A 265 16.26 11.95 23.37
N THR A 266 17.14 12.49 22.56
CA THR A 266 18.58 12.55 22.88
C THR A 266 18.94 13.73 23.77
N ASN A 267 18.46 14.93 23.48
CA ASN A 267 18.87 16.16 24.15
C ASN A 267 18.01 16.45 25.40
N THR A 268 16.71 16.16 25.37
CA THR A 268 15.80 16.43 26.50
C THR A 268 15.68 15.22 27.42
N LEU A 269 15.40 14.03 26.88
CA LEU A 269 15.27 12.82 27.68
C LEU A 269 16.62 12.14 28.01
N GLY A 270 17.71 12.53 27.35
CA GLY A 270 19.04 11.97 27.58
C GLY A 270 19.14 10.48 27.21
N VAL A 271 18.45 10.08 26.13
CA VAL A 271 18.53 8.70 25.61
C VAL A 271 19.74 8.58 24.68
N ASP A 272 20.66 7.71 25.04
CA ASP A 272 21.87 7.42 24.25
C ASP A 272 22.09 5.93 23.98
N ASP A 273 21.21 5.05 24.46
CA ASP A 273 21.26 3.62 24.16
C ASP A 273 20.77 3.41 22.71
N PRO A 274 21.63 2.86 21.81
CA PRO A 274 21.31 2.73 20.39
C PRO A 274 20.15 1.79 20.11
N LEU A 275 19.89 0.80 20.97
CA LEU A 275 18.77 -0.12 20.81
C LEU A 275 17.45 0.53 21.20
N VAL A 276 17.45 1.40 22.22
CA VAL A 276 16.27 2.19 22.60
C VAL A 276 15.92 3.22 21.51
N LEU A 277 16.91 3.93 20.97
CA LEU A 277 16.73 4.85 19.85
C LEU A 277 16.23 4.13 18.60
N ARG A 278 16.74 2.91 18.32
CA ARG A 278 16.25 2.07 17.22
C ARG A 278 14.78 1.65 17.44
N MET A 279 14.43 1.24 18.66
CA MET A 279 13.02 0.93 18.97
C MET A 279 12.12 2.13 18.71
N ALA A 280 12.46 3.30 19.23
CA ALA A 280 11.69 4.51 19.02
C ALA A 280 11.55 4.86 17.53
N ARG A 281 12.65 4.77 16.76
CA ARG A 281 12.66 5.07 15.33
C ARG A 281 11.76 4.14 14.51
N HIS A 282 11.60 2.90 14.92
CA HIS A 282 10.82 1.88 14.17
C HIS A 282 9.39 1.71 14.67
N THR A 283 8.99 2.31 15.78
CA THR A 283 7.62 2.18 16.31
C THR A 283 6.67 3.30 15.85
N SER A 284 7.18 4.36 15.27
CA SER A 284 6.38 5.48 14.74
C SER A 284 5.98 5.31 13.26
N ILE A 285 6.39 4.23 12.61
CA ILE A 285 6.43 4.12 11.15
C ILE A 285 5.08 3.84 10.49
N ASP A 286 4.15 3.18 11.16
CA ASP A 286 2.88 2.75 10.53
C ASP A 286 1.94 3.92 10.15
N TYR A 287 2.16 5.11 10.73
CA TYR A 287 1.28 6.29 10.58
C TYR A 287 2.00 7.54 10.13
N THR A 288 3.33 7.50 10.13
CA THR A 288 4.14 8.66 9.86
C THR A 288 5.10 8.37 8.71
N GLU A 289 5.25 9.33 7.85
CA GLU A 289 6.07 9.24 6.64
C GLU A 289 7.57 9.39 6.92
N GLY A 290 8.06 8.85 8.06
CA GLY A 290 9.47 8.95 8.41
C GLY A 290 9.84 8.35 9.76
N GLY A 291 11.12 8.40 10.11
CA GLY A 291 11.64 8.02 11.40
C GLY A 291 11.66 9.18 12.39
N THR A 292 11.98 8.92 13.65
CA THR A 292 12.07 9.94 14.71
C THR A 292 13.00 11.10 14.36
N ASP A 293 13.96 10.89 13.48
CA ASP A 293 14.95 11.88 13.03
C ASP A 293 14.45 12.79 11.90
N THR A 294 13.35 12.42 11.24
CA THR A 294 12.73 13.20 10.17
C THR A 294 11.38 13.78 10.56
N LEU A 295 10.77 13.25 11.63
CA LEU A 295 9.49 13.71 12.14
C LEU A 295 9.69 14.73 13.24
N SER A 296 8.91 15.79 13.19
CA SER A 296 8.84 16.76 14.29
C SER A 296 8.20 16.13 15.53
N ILE A 297 8.43 16.74 16.68
CA ILE A 297 7.77 16.36 17.93
C ILE A 297 6.25 16.41 17.75
N ALA A 298 5.72 17.41 17.04
CA ALA A 298 4.29 17.59 16.81
C ALA A 298 3.71 16.42 16.00
N GLU A 299 4.34 16.03 14.88
CA GLU A 299 3.89 14.89 14.04
C GLU A 299 3.90 13.57 14.82
N VAL A 300 4.90 13.37 15.65
CA VAL A 300 4.98 12.18 16.51
C VAL A 300 3.91 12.21 17.60
N LEU A 301 3.51 13.36 18.11
CA LEU A 301 2.41 13.51 19.08
C LEU A 301 1.05 13.06 18.53
N GLU A 302 0.82 13.28 17.24
CA GLU A 302 -0.43 12.89 16.58
C GLU A 302 -0.57 11.37 16.45
N SER A 303 0.53 10.64 16.37
CA SER A 303 0.56 9.19 16.18
C SER A 303 0.58 8.36 17.48
N GLY A 304 0.48 8.99 18.65
CA GLY A 304 0.40 8.28 19.94
C GLY A 304 1.71 7.63 20.38
N PRO A 305 2.79 8.39 20.51
CA PRO A 305 4.13 7.84 20.57
C PRO A 305 4.61 7.50 21.96
N LEU A 306 5.72 6.77 21.97
CA LEU A 306 6.61 6.61 23.11
C LEU A 306 7.16 7.94 23.61
N GLY A 307 6.93 8.24 24.88
CA GLY A 307 7.81 9.17 25.60
C GLY A 307 7.45 10.63 25.62
N ILE A 308 6.20 10.98 25.43
CA ILE A 308 5.77 12.35 25.63
C ILE A 308 5.07 12.50 26.98
N ASP A 309 5.45 13.55 27.70
CA ASP A 309 4.86 13.89 28.98
C ASP A 309 3.36 14.22 28.83
N PRO A 310 2.45 13.38 29.34
CA PRO A 310 1.03 13.66 29.28
C PRO A 310 0.63 14.87 30.14
N SER A 311 1.49 15.39 31.02
CA SER A 311 1.24 16.59 31.78
C SER A 311 1.43 17.87 30.97
N ILE A 312 2.17 17.81 29.87
CA ILE A 312 2.25 18.93 28.94
C ILE A 312 0.91 18.97 28.19
N SER A 313 0.16 20.05 28.42
CA SER A 313 -1.09 20.27 27.69
C SER A 313 -0.77 20.60 26.22
N TRP A 314 -0.47 19.59 25.45
CA TRP A 314 -0.20 19.71 24.01
C TRP A 314 -1.34 20.37 23.25
N LYS A 315 -2.59 20.24 23.77
CA LYS A 315 -3.74 20.98 23.24
C LYS A 315 -3.51 22.49 23.19
N ASN A 316 -2.71 23.03 24.12
CA ASN A 316 -2.36 24.45 24.16
C ASN A 316 -1.12 24.77 23.31
N ALA A 317 -0.30 23.77 22.97
CA ALA A 317 0.91 23.94 22.19
C ALA A 317 0.66 23.78 20.67
N ILE A 318 -0.32 22.97 20.28
CA ILE A 318 -0.61 22.66 18.87
C ILE A 318 -1.61 23.66 18.23
N GLY A 319 -2.16 24.64 18.99
CA GLY A 319 -3.06 25.68 18.48
C GLY A 319 -4.54 25.49 18.79
N ASP A 320 -5.39 26.33 18.21
CA ASP A 320 -6.82 26.51 18.53
C ASP A 320 -7.75 25.40 18.02
N GLY A 321 -7.22 24.26 17.59
CA GLY A 321 -8.02 23.11 17.15
C GLY A 321 -8.32 23.05 15.66
N SER A 322 -7.79 23.94 14.84
CA SER A 322 -7.89 23.79 13.39
C SER A 322 -7.12 22.55 12.90
N ASP A 323 -6.03 22.19 13.58
CA ASP A 323 -5.25 20.97 13.33
C ASP A 323 -5.71 19.77 14.18
N GLN A 324 -6.66 19.97 15.11
CA GLN A 324 -7.20 18.91 15.99
C GLN A 324 -8.06 17.87 15.25
N LYS A 325 -8.37 18.04 13.98
CA LYS A 325 -9.09 17.00 13.23
C LYS A 325 -8.33 15.67 13.14
N TYR A 326 -7.03 15.69 13.38
CA TYR A 326 -6.16 14.51 13.46
C TYR A 326 -5.92 14.00 14.89
N LEU A 327 -6.14 14.83 15.91
CA LEU A 327 -6.10 14.37 17.30
C LEU A 327 -7.39 13.61 17.58
N ARG A 328 -7.30 12.31 17.78
CA ARG A 328 -8.44 11.48 18.17
C ARG A 328 -9.05 12.05 19.45
N LYS A 329 -10.33 12.39 19.38
CA LYS A 329 -11.07 12.78 20.59
C LYS A 329 -11.14 11.58 21.51
N GLU A 330 -10.91 11.79 22.80
CA GLU A 330 -11.23 10.82 23.85
C GLU A 330 -12.70 10.39 23.64
N GLY A 331 -12.92 9.14 23.21
CA GLY A 331 -14.25 8.64 22.82
C GLY A 331 -14.43 8.25 21.35
N ASP A 332 -13.47 8.49 20.46
CA ASP A 332 -13.46 7.91 19.10
C ASP A 332 -13.03 6.42 19.19
N THR A 333 -13.78 5.65 19.96
CA THR A 333 -13.67 4.21 20.00
C THR A 333 -14.31 3.63 18.75
N PHE A 334 -13.71 2.58 18.21
CA PHE A 334 -14.32 1.76 17.18
C PHE A 334 -15.74 1.37 17.60
N SER A 335 -16.73 1.81 16.86
CA SER A 335 -18.13 1.47 17.03
C SER A 335 -18.57 0.61 15.85
N LEU A 336 -19.15 -0.55 16.14
CA LEU A 336 -19.76 -1.39 15.09
C LEU A 336 -20.88 -0.69 14.30
N LYS A 337 -21.52 0.33 14.92
CA LYS A 337 -22.60 1.09 14.27
C LYS A 337 -22.07 2.17 13.32
N ASP A 338 -20.84 2.62 13.52
CA ASP A 338 -20.18 3.63 12.68
C ASP A 338 -18.67 3.36 12.72
N PRO A 339 -18.19 2.33 12.04
CA PRO A 339 -16.77 1.99 12.05
C PRO A 339 -15.97 3.10 11.37
N TYR A 340 -14.85 3.46 11.97
CA TYR A 340 -13.91 4.43 11.38
C TYR A 340 -13.29 3.91 10.08
N ILE A 341 -13.10 2.59 9.97
CA ILE A 341 -12.55 1.92 8.80
C ILE A 341 -13.55 0.95 8.20
N HIS A 342 -13.58 0.92 6.85
CA HIS A 342 -14.27 -0.09 6.08
C HIS A 342 -13.22 -0.92 5.33
N HIS A 343 -13.03 -2.16 5.75
CA HIS A 343 -11.98 -3.05 5.28
C HIS A 343 -12.58 -4.27 4.57
N PHE A 344 -12.28 -4.41 3.27
CA PHE A 344 -12.62 -5.61 2.51
C PHE A 344 -11.53 -6.68 2.66
N PRO A 345 -11.81 -7.97 2.46
CA PRO A 345 -10.78 -9.03 2.51
C PRO A 345 -9.56 -8.77 1.63
N ASP A 346 -9.73 -8.13 0.47
CA ASP A 346 -8.64 -7.73 -0.42
C ASP A 346 -8.33 -6.22 -0.35
N GLY A 347 -8.73 -5.58 0.74
CA GLY A 347 -8.60 -4.14 0.89
C GLY A 347 -9.36 -3.38 -0.21
N ASN A 348 -8.85 -2.22 -0.60
CA ASN A 348 -9.48 -1.39 -1.62
C ASN A 348 -9.43 -1.97 -3.05
N ALA A 349 -8.84 -3.16 -3.24
CA ALA A 349 -8.91 -3.86 -4.52
C ALA A 349 -10.36 -4.21 -4.91
N THR A 350 -11.25 -4.45 -3.94
CA THR A 350 -12.69 -4.60 -4.21
C THR A 350 -13.27 -3.37 -4.91
N ILE A 351 -12.90 -2.14 -4.52
CA ILE A 351 -13.36 -0.91 -5.19
C ILE A 351 -12.87 -0.87 -6.64
N ALA A 352 -11.59 -1.16 -6.87
CA ALA A 352 -11.02 -1.21 -8.22
C ALA A 352 -11.74 -2.26 -9.08
N ARG A 353 -12.00 -3.45 -8.54
CA ARG A 353 -12.70 -4.55 -9.22
C ARG A 353 -14.15 -4.19 -9.56
N LEU A 354 -14.86 -3.53 -8.66
CA LEU A 354 -16.22 -3.07 -8.90
C LEU A 354 -16.28 -2.00 -10.00
N LEU A 355 -15.33 -1.05 -10.02
CA LEU A 355 -15.19 -0.07 -11.11
C LEU A 355 -14.94 -0.75 -12.46
N VAL A 356 -14.01 -1.70 -12.51
CA VAL A 356 -13.73 -2.47 -13.73
C VAL A 356 -14.97 -3.25 -14.16
N LYS A 357 -15.65 -3.93 -13.25
CA LYS A 357 -16.89 -4.69 -13.52
C LYS A 357 -18.01 -3.80 -14.04
N LYS A 358 -18.15 -2.60 -13.49
CA LYS A 358 -19.15 -1.62 -13.93
C LYS A 358 -18.94 -1.19 -15.38
N MET A 359 -17.68 -0.95 -15.77
CA MET A 359 -17.30 -0.50 -17.13
C MET A 359 -17.12 -1.64 -18.13
N ILE A 360 -16.72 -2.83 -17.67
CA ILE A 360 -16.47 -4.03 -18.48
C ILE A 360 -17.29 -5.21 -17.92
N PRO A 361 -18.61 -5.26 -18.18
CA PRO A 361 -19.51 -6.23 -17.52
C PRO A 361 -19.14 -7.71 -17.72
N ASN A 362 -18.47 -8.04 -18.83
CA ASN A 362 -18.12 -9.42 -19.15
C ASN A 362 -16.84 -9.91 -18.43
N VAL A 363 -16.15 -9.06 -17.65
CA VAL A 363 -14.89 -9.42 -16.99
C VAL A 363 -15.05 -10.50 -15.92
N GLY A 364 -16.22 -10.64 -15.32
CA GLY A 364 -16.51 -11.61 -14.25
C GLY A 364 -17.95 -11.58 -13.80
N SER A 365 -18.28 -12.33 -12.77
CA SER A 365 -19.59 -12.33 -12.11
C SER A 365 -19.66 -11.29 -10.99
N GLY A 366 -20.88 -11.07 -10.44
CA GLY A 366 -21.13 -10.18 -9.32
C GLY A 366 -21.28 -8.71 -9.74
N THR A 367 -22.09 -7.97 -8.97
CA THR A 367 -22.44 -6.56 -9.25
C THR A 367 -22.35 -5.66 -8.02
N ASN A 368 -22.05 -6.24 -6.86
CA ASN A 368 -21.91 -5.56 -5.59
C ASN A 368 -20.72 -6.12 -4.79
N ALA A 369 -20.42 -5.50 -3.66
CA ALA A 369 -19.28 -5.84 -2.83
C ALA A 369 -19.29 -7.30 -2.33
N GLN A 370 -20.46 -7.85 -2.01
CA GLN A 370 -20.59 -9.21 -1.49
C GLN A 370 -20.36 -10.26 -2.59
N GLU A 371 -20.91 -10.04 -3.77
CA GLU A 371 -20.83 -10.98 -4.90
C GLU A 371 -19.45 -10.98 -5.57
N ILE A 372 -18.71 -9.84 -5.52
CA ILE A 372 -17.45 -9.70 -6.26
C ILE A 372 -16.24 -10.30 -5.56
N ILE A 373 -16.32 -10.51 -4.22
CA ILE A 373 -15.18 -10.95 -3.40
C ILE A 373 -14.56 -12.23 -3.94
N LEU A 374 -15.35 -13.26 -4.23
CA LEU A 374 -14.86 -14.54 -4.77
C LEU A 374 -14.93 -14.63 -6.31
N SER A 375 -15.39 -13.58 -6.99
CA SER A 375 -15.49 -13.57 -8.44
C SER A 375 -14.10 -13.64 -9.09
N LYS A 376 -13.86 -14.62 -9.97
CA LYS A 376 -12.64 -14.71 -10.76
C LYS A 376 -12.80 -13.92 -12.05
N PHE A 377 -11.94 -12.92 -12.28
CA PHE A 377 -11.97 -12.09 -13.47
C PHE A 377 -11.27 -12.76 -14.65
N ASN A 378 -11.86 -12.62 -15.83
CA ASN A 378 -11.23 -12.95 -17.10
C ASN A 378 -10.49 -11.73 -17.66
N TYR A 379 -9.18 -11.71 -17.52
CA TYR A 379 -8.33 -10.59 -17.95
C TYR A 379 -8.30 -10.41 -19.48
N ASP A 380 -8.67 -11.43 -20.26
CA ASP A 380 -8.79 -11.31 -21.72
C ASP A 380 -9.92 -10.35 -22.14
N GLU A 381 -10.86 -10.06 -21.23
CA GLU A 381 -11.94 -9.09 -21.48
C GLU A 381 -11.47 -7.63 -21.35
N LEU A 382 -10.33 -7.36 -20.69
CA LEU A 382 -9.93 -6.00 -20.36
C LEU A 382 -9.62 -5.13 -21.57
N ASP A 383 -8.97 -5.65 -22.61
CA ASP A 383 -8.54 -4.89 -23.80
C ASP A 383 -9.22 -5.36 -25.10
N LYS A 384 -10.47 -5.84 -25.03
CA LYS A 384 -11.23 -6.21 -26.23
C LYS A 384 -11.63 -5.00 -27.06
N PRO A 385 -11.41 -5.02 -28.39
CA PRO A 385 -11.80 -3.91 -29.27
C PRO A 385 -13.31 -3.59 -29.27
N SER A 386 -14.15 -4.52 -28.86
CA SER A 386 -15.62 -4.34 -28.75
C SER A 386 -16.03 -3.53 -27.53
N ASN A 387 -15.15 -3.34 -26.55
CA ASN A 387 -15.45 -2.60 -25.33
C ASN A 387 -15.28 -1.09 -25.55
N ASN A 388 -16.18 -0.30 -24.99
CA ASN A 388 -16.06 1.14 -24.99
C ASN A 388 -14.99 1.62 -23.98
N VAL A 389 -14.84 0.93 -22.85
CA VAL A 389 -13.70 1.11 -21.94
C VAL A 389 -12.77 -0.08 -22.07
N ARG A 390 -11.49 0.19 -22.27
CA ARG A 390 -10.43 -0.81 -22.41
C ARG A 390 -9.32 -0.53 -21.40
N ILE A 391 -8.73 -1.59 -20.87
CA ILE A 391 -7.60 -1.51 -19.94
C ILE A 391 -6.46 -2.31 -20.54
N ARG A 392 -5.38 -1.62 -20.90
CA ARG A 392 -4.18 -2.21 -21.49
C ARG A 392 -3.07 -2.22 -20.47
N LEU A 393 -2.81 -3.40 -19.91
CA LEU A 393 -1.79 -3.65 -18.90
C LEU A 393 -0.40 -3.76 -19.53
N ASN A 394 0.66 -3.75 -18.70
CA ASN A 394 2.07 -3.78 -19.12
C ASN A 394 2.41 -2.70 -20.16
N SER A 395 1.81 -1.54 -20.04
CA SER A 395 1.85 -0.45 -21.01
C SER A 395 2.32 0.84 -20.37
N THR A 396 3.62 1.09 -20.42
CA THR A 396 4.24 2.29 -19.81
C THR A 396 4.16 3.49 -20.75
N VAL A 397 3.40 4.51 -20.39
CA VAL A 397 3.38 5.78 -21.13
C VAL A 397 4.70 6.52 -20.93
N VAL A 398 5.32 6.95 -22.03
CA VAL A 398 6.64 7.59 -22.05
C VAL A 398 6.64 8.97 -22.69
N ASN A 399 5.57 9.33 -23.41
CA ASN A 399 5.45 10.67 -23.99
C ASN A 399 3.98 11.02 -24.26
N VAL A 400 3.59 12.25 -23.95
CA VAL A 400 2.25 12.81 -24.17
C VAL A 400 2.41 14.22 -24.70
N VAL A 401 1.93 14.46 -25.93
CA VAL A 401 2.09 15.75 -26.61
C VAL A 401 0.81 16.13 -27.35
N HIS A 402 0.46 17.41 -27.35
CA HIS A 402 -0.66 17.92 -28.12
C HIS A 402 -0.38 17.82 -29.64
N ASP A 403 -1.43 17.69 -30.45
CA ASP A 403 -1.33 17.67 -31.91
C ASP A 403 -1.11 19.07 -32.54
N GLY A 404 -0.90 20.09 -31.70
CA GLY A 404 -0.65 21.49 -32.05
C GLY A 404 -0.44 22.33 -30.80
N PRO A 405 -0.54 23.66 -30.87
CA PRO A 405 -0.46 24.51 -29.68
C PRO A 405 -1.51 24.11 -28.64
N PRO A 406 -1.15 23.97 -27.36
CA PRO A 406 -2.04 23.38 -26.33
C PRO A 406 -3.42 24.04 -26.24
N HIS A 407 -3.49 25.36 -26.40
CA HIS A 407 -4.75 26.13 -26.33
C HIS A 407 -5.68 25.91 -27.53
N ASN A 408 -5.18 25.38 -28.65
CA ASN A 408 -5.93 25.10 -29.90
C ASN A 408 -5.84 23.65 -30.35
N ALA A 409 -5.24 22.77 -29.57
CA ALA A 409 -5.07 21.38 -29.92
C ALA A 409 -6.42 20.67 -30.09
N SER A 410 -6.55 19.87 -31.14
CA SER A 410 -7.74 19.04 -31.39
C SER A 410 -7.64 17.69 -30.67
N GLY A 411 -6.45 17.30 -30.27
CA GLY A 411 -6.16 16.05 -29.58
C GLY A 411 -4.74 15.97 -29.05
N VAL A 412 -4.40 14.78 -28.59
CA VAL A 412 -3.14 14.46 -27.94
C VAL A 412 -2.61 13.16 -28.53
N TYR A 413 -1.30 13.12 -28.82
CA TYR A 413 -0.59 11.89 -29.14
C TYR A 413 0.04 11.30 -27.88
N ILE A 414 -0.17 10.01 -27.68
CA ILE A 414 0.33 9.26 -26.52
C ILE A 414 1.24 8.15 -27.03
N ASN A 415 2.53 8.18 -26.62
CA ASN A 415 3.46 7.09 -26.88
C ASN A 415 3.59 6.24 -25.63
N TYR A 416 3.44 4.93 -25.79
CA TYR A 416 3.61 3.97 -24.70
C TYR A 416 4.45 2.77 -25.18
N ILE A 417 5.10 2.10 -24.20
CA ILE A 417 5.89 0.90 -24.45
C ILE A 417 5.13 -0.30 -23.92
N ASN A 418 4.93 -1.31 -24.79
CA ASN A 418 4.39 -2.61 -24.42
C ASN A 418 5.26 -3.69 -25.10
N ASN A 419 5.67 -4.73 -24.37
CA ASN A 419 6.56 -5.77 -24.86
C ASN A 419 7.82 -5.20 -25.57
N ASN A 420 8.45 -4.19 -24.99
CA ASN A 420 9.64 -3.50 -25.52
C ASN A 420 9.45 -2.86 -26.92
N LYS A 421 8.21 -2.66 -27.35
CA LYS A 421 7.88 -1.92 -28.59
C LYS A 421 7.15 -0.64 -28.25
N THR A 422 7.49 0.44 -28.94
CA THR A 422 6.80 1.72 -28.79
C THR A 422 5.65 1.82 -29.76
N TYR A 423 4.51 2.18 -29.23
CA TYR A 423 3.28 2.43 -29.95
C TYR A 423 2.82 3.87 -29.76
N GLN A 424 2.13 4.40 -30.77
CA GLN A 424 1.48 5.71 -30.69
C GLN A 424 -0.02 5.57 -30.96
N ILE A 425 -0.82 6.23 -30.14
CA ILE A 425 -2.26 6.39 -30.29
C ILE A 425 -2.65 7.85 -30.21
N LYS A 426 -3.88 8.19 -30.62
CA LYS A 426 -4.45 9.52 -30.54
C LYS A 426 -5.69 9.53 -29.64
N ALA A 427 -5.85 10.60 -28.83
CA ALA A 427 -7.05 10.85 -28.04
C ALA A 427 -7.50 12.31 -28.14
N LYS A 428 -8.78 12.59 -27.86
CA LYS A 428 -9.29 13.96 -27.77
C LYS A 428 -8.83 14.64 -26.48
N GLY A 429 -8.66 13.86 -25.38
CA GLY A 429 -8.14 14.31 -24.11
C GLY A 429 -7.39 13.24 -23.36
N VAL A 430 -6.61 13.64 -22.35
CA VAL A 430 -5.83 12.74 -21.50
C VAL A 430 -6.01 13.11 -20.03
N VAL A 431 -6.26 12.10 -19.17
CA VAL A 431 -6.16 12.23 -17.72
C VAL A 431 -4.89 11.56 -17.23
N MET A 432 -4.00 12.34 -16.61
CA MET A 432 -2.78 11.84 -15.97
C MET A 432 -3.14 11.38 -14.55
N ALA A 433 -3.43 10.10 -14.38
CA ALA A 433 -3.77 9.46 -13.11
C ALA A 433 -2.60 8.61 -12.55
N CYS A 434 -1.40 8.81 -13.09
CA CYS A 434 -0.14 8.24 -12.62
C CYS A 434 0.46 9.08 -11.48
N TYR A 435 1.57 8.63 -10.90
CA TYR A 435 2.32 9.44 -9.93
C TYR A 435 2.65 10.81 -10.53
N ASN A 436 2.27 11.89 -9.83
CA ASN A 436 2.37 13.22 -10.38
C ASN A 436 3.84 13.64 -10.62
N MET A 437 4.78 13.09 -9.85
CA MET A 437 6.21 13.33 -10.03
C MET A 437 6.79 12.85 -11.37
N ILE A 438 6.11 11.92 -12.09
CA ILE A 438 6.57 11.43 -13.41
C ILE A 438 6.08 12.32 -14.55
N ILE A 439 5.02 13.10 -14.37
CA ILE A 439 4.38 13.91 -15.42
C ILE A 439 5.38 14.85 -16.11
N PRO A 440 6.25 15.59 -15.40
CA PRO A 440 7.25 16.46 -16.03
C PRO A 440 8.23 15.73 -16.97
N HIS A 441 8.39 14.42 -16.83
CA HIS A 441 9.27 13.62 -17.67
C HIS A 441 8.60 13.11 -18.93
N ILE A 442 7.26 13.05 -18.97
CA ILE A 442 6.50 12.48 -20.09
C ILE A 442 5.63 13.50 -20.82
N VAL A 443 5.44 14.70 -20.25
CA VAL A 443 4.77 15.84 -20.88
C VAL A 443 5.81 16.96 -21.07
N PRO A 444 6.50 17.04 -22.24
CA PRO A 444 7.65 17.91 -22.41
C PRO A 444 7.32 19.40 -22.46
N ASP A 445 6.09 19.76 -22.85
CA ASP A 445 5.68 21.15 -23.10
C ASP A 445 4.96 21.80 -21.91
N LEU A 446 5.05 21.20 -20.68
CA LEU A 446 4.45 21.79 -19.48
C LEU A 446 4.95 23.22 -19.23
N PRO A 447 4.06 24.14 -18.77
CA PRO A 447 4.47 25.44 -18.24
C PRO A 447 5.54 25.29 -17.16
N GLN A 448 6.49 26.22 -17.12
CA GLN A 448 7.66 26.10 -16.25
C GLN A 448 7.31 26.06 -14.76
N ASP A 449 6.32 26.82 -14.31
CA ASP A 449 5.83 26.83 -12.94
C ASP A 449 5.15 25.50 -12.56
N GLN A 450 4.33 24.96 -13.44
CA GLN A 450 3.70 23.64 -13.27
C GLN A 450 4.76 22.53 -13.29
N TYR A 451 5.75 22.60 -14.19
CA TYR A 451 6.87 21.67 -14.22
C TYR A 451 7.61 21.65 -12.87
N VAL A 452 7.93 22.83 -12.31
CA VAL A 452 8.64 22.93 -11.03
C VAL A 452 7.79 22.37 -9.88
N ALA A 453 6.51 22.71 -9.82
CA ALA A 453 5.59 22.22 -8.78
C ALA A 453 5.48 20.68 -8.79
N LEU A 454 5.26 20.07 -9.95
CA LEU A 454 5.18 18.61 -10.07
C LEU A 454 6.54 17.92 -9.83
N ARG A 455 7.63 18.58 -10.17
CA ARG A 455 8.99 18.05 -10.01
C ARG A 455 9.48 18.04 -8.57
N SER A 456 8.89 18.87 -7.69
CA SER A 456 9.19 18.92 -6.27
C SER A 456 8.59 17.75 -5.48
N LEU A 457 7.59 17.09 -6.05
CA LEU A 457 6.90 15.98 -5.40
C LEU A 457 7.81 14.76 -5.19
N ASN A 458 7.53 14.02 -4.14
CA ASN A 458 8.23 12.80 -3.80
C ASN A 458 7.24 11.69 -3.37
N LYS A 459 7.77 10.50 -3.08
CA LYS A 459 6.96 9.36 -2.61
C LYS A 459 7.69 8.65 -1.47
N VAL A 460 6.93 8.26 -0.47
CA VAL A 460 7.42 7.45 0.66
C VAL A 460 7.41 5.98 0.25
N PRO A 461 8.54 5.25 0.36
CA PRO A 461 8.58 3.83 0.08
C PRO A 461 7.80 3.03 1.13
N LEU A 462 7.03 2.04 0.67
CA LEU A 462 6.25 1.13 1.51
C LEU A 462 6.46 -0.31 1.07
N GLN A 463 6.30 -1.24 1.99
CA GLN A 463 6.36 -2.66 1.70
C GLN A 463 5.29 -3.42 2.49
N LEU A 464 4.57 -4.27 1.79
CA LEU A 464 3.59 -5.17 2.36
C LEU A 464 3.79 -6.57 1.77
N SER A 465 4.18 -7.52 2.61
CA SER A 465 4.28 -8.93 2.23
C SER A 465 3.12 -9.70 2.82
N THR A 466 2.46 -10.51 2.00
CA THR A 466 1.43 -11.44 2.43
C THR A 466 1.95 -12.86 2.35
N ILE A 467 1.82 -13.60 3.44
CA ILE A 467 2.32 -14.95 3.59
C ILE A 467 1.15 -15.89 3.87
N GLY A 468 0.85 -16.76 2.90
CA GLY A 468 -0.16 -17.80 3.06
C GLY A 468 0.39 -18.95 3.90
N VAL A 469 -0.22 -19.19 5.07
CA VAL A 469 0.20 -20.23 6.02
C VAL A 469 -0.90 -21.26 6.25
N ARG A 470 -0.53 -22.54 6.40
CA ARG A 470 -1.47 -23.64 6.65
C ARG A 470 -2.20 -23.53 7.97
N ASN A 471 -1.63 -22.85 8.93
CA ASN A 471 -2.19 -22.68 10.28
C ASN A 471 -1.50 -21.50 10.97
N TRP A 472 -2.13 -20.98 12.02
CA TRP A 472 -1.57 -19.91 12.85
C TRP A 472 -1.41 -20.34 14.33
N ARG A 473 -1.17 -21.65 14.57
CA ARG A 473 -0.98 -22.22 15.93
C ARG A 473 0.12 -21.53 16.70
N GLY A 474 1.24 -21.18 16.03
CA GLY A 474 2.34 -20.46 16.66
C GLY A 474 1.95 -19.09 17.20
N MET A 475 1.16 -18.33 16.44
CA MET A 475 0.61 -17.04 16.88
C MET A 475 -0.34 -17.22 18.07
N LYS A 476 -1.21 -18.23 18.00
CA LYS A 476 -2.16 -18.58 19.07
C LYS A 476 -1.46 -18.97 20.36
N GLU A 477 -0.41 -19.82 20.30
CA GLU A 477 0.36 -20.25 21.45
C GLU A 477 1.04 -19.07 22.15
N LEU A 478 1.61 -18.16 21.37
CA LEU A 478 2.19 -16.94 21.90
C LEU A 478 1.14 -15.93 22.36
N GLY A 479 -0.15 -16.13 22.03
CA GLY A 479 -1.24 -15.21 22.35
C GLY A 479 -1.09 -13.87 21.65
N ILE A 480 -0.60 -13.85 20.41
CA ILE A 480 -0.32 -12.66 19.62
C ILE A 480 -1.19 -12.60 18.36
N GLY A 481 -1.83 -11.46 18.15
CA GLY A 481 -2.52 -11.12 16.91
C GLY A 481 -1.70 -10.17 16.06
N MET A 482 -0.81 -9.41 16.72
CA MET A 482 0.07 -8.45 16.11
C MET A 482 1.39 -8.33 16.86
N VAL A 483 2.47 -8.10 16.12
CA VAL A 483 3.83 -8.00 16.66
C VAL A 483 4.55 -6.82 16.02
N MET A 484 5.08 -5.92 16.82
CA MET A 484 6.05 -4.92 16.39
C MET A 484 7.44 -5.55 16.36
N CYS A 485 8.22 -5.25 15.33
CA CYS A 485 9.50 -5.91 15.06
C CYS A 485 10.61 -4.88 14.80
N PRO A 486 11.01 -4.08 15.81
CA PRO A 486 11.96 -3.00 15.62
C PRO A 486 13.30 -3.52 15.10
N GLY A 487 13.75 -2.90 14.01
CA GLY A 487 15.02 -3.25 13.37
C GLY A 487 14.98 -4.40 12.37
N ASN A 488 13.86 -5.10 12.22
CA ASN A 488 13.67 -6.04 11.12
C ASN A 488 13.38 -5.29 9.81
N MET A 489 13.53 -5.97 8.68
CA MET A 489 13.10 -5.44 7.37
C MET A 489 11.59 -5.24 7.38
N HIS A 490 10.82 -6.22 7.89
CA HIS A 490 9.41 -6.06 8.18
C HIS A 490 9.24 -5.64 9.65
N GLN A 491 8.70 -4.45 9.85
CA GLN A 491 8.61 -3.80 11.17
C GLN A 491 7.37 -4.22 11.97
N ALA A 492 6.39 -4.80 11.29
CA ALA A 492 5.21 -5.38 11.94
C ALA A 492 4.79 -6.68 11.27
N VAL A 493 4.25 -7.60 12.07
CA VAL A 493 3.60 -8.84 11.62
C VAL A 493 2.24 -8.95 12.29
N ASN A 494 1.20 -9.20 11.52
CA ASN A 494 -0.13 -9.41 12.06
C ASN A 494 -0.89 -10.52 11.32
N LEU A 495 -1.81 -11.15 12.03
CA LEU A 495 -2.86 -11.92 11.38
C LEU A 495 -3.67 -10.99 10.49
N ASP A 496 -4.16 -11.49 9.38
CA ASP A 496 -5.07 -10.75 8.52
C ASP A 496 -6.29 -10.22 9.31
N PHE A 497 -6.93 -9.19 8.78
CA PHE A 497 -8.05 -8.55 9.47
C PHE A 497 -9.27 -9.50 9.49
N PRO A 498 -9.94 -9.69 10.66
CA PRO A 498 -11.03 -10.65 10.80
C PRO A 498 -12.32 -10.15 10.16
N VAL A 499 -12.38 -10.17 8.82
CA VAL A 499 -13.53 -9.75 8.02
C VAL A 499 -14.03 -10.88 7.13
N SER A 500 -15.35 -11.07 7.10
CA SER A 500 -16.06 -12.02 6.24
C SER A 500 -17.11 -11.28 5.42
N ILE A 501 -17.07 -11.39 4.08
CA ILE A 501 -18.00 -10.70 3.18
C ILE A 501 -18.47 -11.65 2.09
N GLY A 502 -19.78 -11.69 1.84
CA GLY A 502 -20.38 -12.62 0.89
C GLY A 502 -20.08 -14.08 1.27
N ASP A 503 -19.58 -14.86 0.32
CA ASP A 503 -19.21 -16.27 0.56
C ASP A 503 -17.76 -16.43 1.07
N TYR A 504 -17.02 -15.33 1.25
CA TYR A 504 -15.68 -15.38 1.85
C TYR A 504 -15.78 -15.39 3.37
N GLU A 505 -15.24 -16.44 3.97
CA GLU A 505 -15.15 -16.57 5.43
C GLU A 505 -13.71 -16.43 5.91
N TYR A 506 -13.50 -15.57 6.92
CA TYR A 506 -12.24 -15.47 7.62
C TYR A 506 -11.91 -16.75 8.40
N THR A 507 -10.63 -16.99 8.70
CA THR A 507 -10.18 -18.14 9.51
C THR A 507 -10.89 -18.19 10.87
N LYS A 508 -11.33 -19.37 11.30
CA LYS A 508 -12.08 -19.57 12.55
C LYS A 508 -11.27 -20.29 13.63
N SER A 509 -10.32 -21.10 13.23
CA SER A 509 -9.53 -21.96 14.11
C SER A 509 -8.03 -21.77 13.87
N PRO A 510 -7.18 -21.89 14.91
CA PRO A 510 -5.71 -21.88 14.71
C PRO A 510 -5.20 -22.97 13.77
N ASP A 511 -5.99 -23.98 13.49
CA ASP A 511 -5.67 -25.07 12.55
C ASP A 511 -6.02 -24.74 11.10
N ASP A 512 -6.81 -23.69 10.87
CA ASP A 512 -7.23 -23.27 9.53
C ASP A 512 -6.12 -22.47 8.82
N PRO A 513 -6.09 -22.48 7.49
CA PRO A 513 -5.26 -21.58 6.70
C PRO A 513 -5.53 -20.11 7.01
N CYS A 514 -4.47 -19.31 6.96
CA CYS A 514 -4.54 -17.88 7.23
C CYS A 514 -3.49 -17.12 6.40
N ILE A 515 -3.65 -15.81 6.31
CA ILE A 515 -2.61 -14.90 5.81
C ILE A 515 -1.95 -14.19 7.00
N LEU A 516 -0.62 -14.11 6.97
CA LEU A 516 0.14 -13.19 7.79
C LEU A 516 0.51 -11.98 6.94
N HIS A 517 0.21 -10.79 7.42
CA HIS A 517 0.69 -9.54 6.84
C HIS A 517 1.98 -9.13 7.52
N MET A 518 3.02 -8.88 6.74
CA MET A 518 4.31 -8.36 7.20
C MET A 518 4.53 -6.99 6.56
N ARG A 519 4.57 -5.94 7.38
CA ARG A 519 4.56 -4.54 6.91
C ARG A 519 5.84 -3.79 7.24
N SER A 520 6.18 -2.81 6.40
CA SER A 520 7.29 -1.89 6.63
C SER A 520 7.10 -0.57 5.88
N ALA A 521 7.42 0.53 6.54
CA ALA A 521 7.85 1.78 5.93
C ALA A 521 9.37 1.90 6.13
N PRO A 522 10.20 1.41 5.18
CA PRO A 522 11.64 1.31 5.39
C PRO A 522 12.29 2.68 5.53
N LEU A 523 13.23 2.82 6.45
CA LEU A 523 13.95 4.06 6.72
C LEU A 523 15.35 4.05 6.12
N GLY A 524 15.88 5.26 5.80
CA GLY A 524 17.27 5.44 5.40
C GLY A 524 18.25 5.07 6.53
N GLU A 525 19.48 4.73 6.17
CA GLU A 525 20.52 4.37 7.14
C GLU A 525 21.17 5.61 7.77
N THR A 526 21.16 6.74 7.06
CA THR A 526 21.78 7.99 7.52
C THR A 526 20.83 8.77 8.41
N ILE A 527 20.98 8.60 9.73
CA ILE A 527 20.19 9.34 10.74
C ILE A 527 20.45 10.85 10.61
N GLY A 528 19.37 11.64 10.60
CA GLY A 528 19.43 13.10 10.48
C GLY A 528 19.56 13.62 9.04
N ALA A 529 19.63 12.73 8.03
CA ALA A 529 19.50 13.17 6.64
C ALA A 529 18.06 13.65 6.37
N PRO A 530 17.86 14.62 5.47
CA PRO A 530 16.53 15.06 5.07
C PRO A 530 15.66 13.88 4.62
N ALA A 531 14.35 13.90 4.94
CA ALA A 531 13.40 12.81 4.65
C ALA A 531 13.46 12.38 3.16
N ILE A 532 13.45 13.35 2.24
CA ILE A 532 13.53 13.09 0.79
C ILE A 532 14.79 12.29 0.40
N GLU A 533 15.94 12.58 1.01
CA GLU A 533 17.18 11.85 0.72
C GLU A 533 17.12 10.43 1.29
N GLN A 534 16.53 10.25 2.48
CA GLN A 534 16.28 8.92 3.03
C GLN A 534 15.31 8.11 2.14
N PHE A 535 14.23 8.71 1.63
CA PHE A 535 13.31 8.02 0.71
C PHE A 535 13.99 7.60 -0.59
N LYS A 536 14.87 8.43 -1.15
CA LYS A 536 15.66 8.07 -2.34
C LYS A 536 16.58 6.87 -2.06
N GLU A 537 17.32 6.90 -0.95
CA GLU A 537 18.19 5.81 -0.51
C GLU A 537 17.39 4.50 -0.40
N VAL A 538 16.25 4.55 0.29
CA VAL A 538 15.37 3.39 0.49
C VAL A 538 14.84 2.86 -0.84
N ARG A 539 14.40 3.72 -1.76
CA ARG A 539 13.93 3.29 -3.09
C ARG A 539 15.00 2.52 -3.85
N TYR A 540 16.24 3.02 -3.88
CA TYR A 540 17.35 2.33 -4.53
C TYR A 540 17.62 0.96 -3.88
N ARG A 541 17.69 0.93 -2.54
CA ARG A 541 17.90 -0.32 -1.80
C ARG A 541 16.76 -1.32 -2.07
N MET A 542 15.52 -0.89 -1.94
CA MET A 542 14.34 -1.73 -2.16
C MET A 542 14.29 -2.31 -3.58
N LEU A 543 14.56 -1.51 -4.60
CA LEU A 543 14.57 -1.96 -6.00
C LEU A 543 15.73 -2.91 -6.31
N GLY A 544 16.84 -2.81 -5.56
CA GLY A 544 18.00 -3.70 -5.69
C GLY A 544 17.81 -5.07 -5.06
N LEU A 545 16.83 -5.23 -4.13
CA LEU A 545 16.57 -6.52 -3.49
C LEU A 545 15.86 -7.48 -4.45
N THR A 546 16.26 -8.73 -4.40
CA THR A 546 15.64 -9.86 -5.12
C THR A 546 14.52 -10.49 -4.29
N PHE A 547 13.72 -11.37 -4.91
CA PHE A 547 12.74 -12.14 -4.15
C PHE A 547 13.42 -13.08 -3.13
N ASP A 548 14.58 -13.65 -3.48
CA ASP A 548 15.34 -14.54 -2.59
C ASP A 548 15.78 -13.79 -1.30
N ASP A 549 16.14 -12.50 -1.40
CA ASP A 549 16.49 -11.67 -0.23
C ASP A 549 15.29 -11.50 0.71
N TYR A 550 14.10 -11.25 0.14
CA TYR A 550 12.86 -11.14 0.92
C TYR A 550 12.45 -12.48 1.54
N GLU A 551 12.49 -13.58 0.77
CA GLU A 551 12.16 -14.91 1.29
C GLU A 551 13.08 -15.31 2.44
N GLN A 552 14.38 -15.06 2.30
CA GLN A 552 15.36 -15.35 3.36
C GLN A 552 15.04 -14.54 4.63
N GLU A 553 14.75 -13.27 4.52
CA GLU A 553 14.41 -12.42 5.67
C GLU A 553 13.10 -12.89 6.33
N ILE A 554 12.05 -13.17 5.55
CA ILE A 554 10.75 -13.67 6.06
C ILE A 554 10.96 -15.02 6.78
N ARG A 555 11.78 -15.90 6.21
CA ARG A 555 12.14 -17.20 6.80
C ARG A 555 12.83 -17.05 8.16
N GLU A 556 13.85 -16.22 8.24
CA GLU A 556 14.57 -15.93 9.48
C GLU A 556 13.66 -15.30 10.52
N HIS A 557 12.87 -14.32 10.11
CA HIS A 557 11.95 -13.58 10.96
C HIS A 557 10.90 -14.52 11.59
N LEU A 558 10.13 -15.24 10.78
CA LEU A 558 9.06 -16.11 11.28
C LEU A 558 9.61 -17.30 12.06
N SER A 559 10.76 -17.88 11.64
CA SER A 559 11.40 -19.01 12.36
C SER A 559 12.03 -18.59 13.69
N GLY A 560 12.48 -17.33 13.82
CA GLY A 560 12.98 -16.78 15.09
C GLY A 560 11.86 -16.39 16.05
N MET A 561 10.73 -15.92 15.50
CA MET A 561 9.61 -15.42 16.28
C MET A 561 8.68 -16.52 16.78
N LEU A 562 8.35 -17.52 15.94
CA LEU A 562 7.35 -18.54 16.25
C LEU A 562 7.95 -19.80 16.90
N PRO A 563 7.21 -20.48 17.80
CA PRO A 563 7.67 -21.72 18.45
C PRO A 563 7.95 -22.83 17.43
N LYS A 564 9.16 -23.39 17.47
CA LYS A 564 9.63 -24.41 16.51
C LYS A 564 8.80 -25.70 16.49
N GLU A 565 8.16 -26.00 17.59
CA GLU A 565 7.28 -27.18 17.74
C GLU A 565 5.97 -27.00 16.99
N LEU A 566 5.52 -25.77 16.82
CA LEU A 566 4.24 -25.41 16.20
C LEU A 566 4.37 -24.86 14.79
N PHE A 567 5.54 -24.27 14.46
CA PHE A 567 5.79 -23.66 13.16
C PHE A 567 7.07 -24.18 12.52
N ASN A 568 6.97 -24.61 11.27
CA ASN A 568 8.10 -24.92 10.41
C ASN A 568 7.88 -24.24 9.06
N PHE A 569 8.79 -23.38 8.66
CA PHE A 569 8.65 -22.56 7.47
C PHE A 569 8.38 -23.40 6.20
N ASP A 570 9.16 -24.47 5.97
CA ASP A 570 9.06 -25.30 4.77
C ASP A 570 7.75 -26.13 4.70
N ARG A 571 7.17 -26.44 5.86
CA ARG A 571 5.91 -27.17 5.97
C ARG A 571 4.72 -26.22 5.88
N ASP A 572 4.76 -25.10 6.61
CA ASP A 572 3.57 -24.30 6.92
C ASP A 572 3.38 -23.12 5.97
N VAL A 573 4.46 -22.56 5.38
CA VAL A 573 4.37 -21.49 4.39
C VAL A 573 4.10 -22.08 3.01
N GLN A 574 3.00 -21.66 2.37
CA GLN A 574 2.58 -22.14 1.06
C GLN A 574 2.83 -21.14 -0.07
N SER A 575 2.79 -19.87 0.24
CA SER A 575 2.99 -18.82 -0.77
C SER A 575 3.45 -17.52 -0.12
N ILE A 576 4.26 -16.75 -0.84
CA ILE A 576 4.72 -15.42 -0.45
C ILE A 576 4.49 -14.47 -1.62
N MET A 577 3.87 -13.33 -1.34
CA MET A 577 3.72 -12.21 -2.25
C MET A 577 4.31 -10.97 -1.59
N VAL A 578 5.35 -10.42 -2.19
CA VAL A 578 6.04 -9.23 -1.69
C VAL A 578 5.60 -8.03 -2.51
N ASN A 579 4.64 -7.28 -1.98
CA ASN A 579 4.19 -6.05 -2.60
C ASN A 579 5.10 -4.91 -2.15
N ARG A 580 6.13 -4.64 -2.93
CA ARG A 580 7.04 -3.52 -2.69
C ARG A 580 6.58 -2.30 -3.48
N TRP A 581 6.38 -1.21 -2.78
CA TRP A 581 5.95 0.07 -3.33
C TRP A 581 7.07 1.09 -3.15
N ALA A 582 8.02 1.09 -4.09
CA ALA A 582 9.12 2.06 -4.08
C ALA A 582 8.60 3.51 -4.15
N HIS A 583 7.37 3.70 -4.64
CA HIS A 583 6.63 4.94 -4.74
C HIS A 583 5.25 4.76 -4.07
N GLY A 584 5.21 4.69 -2.74
CA GLY A 584 4.03 4.47 -1.92
C GLY A 584 3.23 5.74 -1.68
N TYR A 585 3.26 6.30 -0.46
CA TYR A 585 2.49 7.51 -0.12
C TYR A 585 3.00 8.75 -0.88
N SER A 586 2.11 9.74 -1.07
CA SER A 586 2.50 11.07 -1.54
C SER A 586 3.34 11.79 -0.49
N TYR A 587 4.22 12.65 -0.93
CA TYR A 587 5.02 13.52 -0.08
C TYR A 587 5.27 14.84 -0.81
N GLY A 588 4.61 15.88 -0.35
CA GLY A 588 4.63 17.22 -0.92
C GLY A 588 3.37 17.59 -1.71
N ASP A 589 2.89 18.82 -1.52
CA ASP A 589 1.71 19.38 -2.18
C ASP A 589 2.12 20.08 -3.49
N PRO A 590 1.57 19.69 -4.67
CA PRO A 590 1.81 20.38 -5.92
C PRO A 590 1.11 21.73 -6.00
N GLY A 591 0.19 22.01 -5.09
CA GLY A 591 -0.66 23.20 -5.12
C GLY A 591 -1.58 23.28 -6.34
N ASP A 592 -2.32 24.36 -6.45
CA ASP A 592 -3.23 24.58 -7.59
C ASP A 592 -2.46 24.69 -8.93
N ILE A 593 -1.23 25.19 -8.89
CA ILE A 593 -0.37 25.29 -10.08
C ILE A 593 -0.03 23.91 -10.63
N GLY A 594 0.35 22.96 -9.75
CA GLY A 594 0.77 21.63 -10.18
C GLY A 594 -0.38 20.82 -10.77
N ARG A 595 -1.58 20.93 -10.19
CA ARG A 595 -2.76 20.16 -10.62
C ARG A 595 -3.64 20.81 -11.68
N GLN A 596 -3.31 22.06 -12.12
CA GLN A 596 -4.11 22.74 -13.13
C GLN A 596 -4.12 21.99 -14.48
N PRO A 597 -5.19 22.14 -15.30
CA PRO A 597 -5.21 21.55 -16.63
C PRO A 597 -4.21 22.23 -17.57
N PHE A 598 -3.68 21.45 -18.51
CA PHE A 598 -2.79 21.93 -19.55
C PHE A 598 -3.34 21.55 -20.93
N GLY A 599 -4.07 22.44 -21.56
CA GLY A 599 -4.77 22.18 -22.83
C GLY A 599 -5.73 20.98 -22.71
N ARG A 600 -5.45 19.89 -23.42
CA ARG A 600 -6.23 18.63 -23.40
C ARG A 600 -5.75 17.62 -22.36
N ILE A 601 -4.84 18.02 -21.49
CA ILE A 601 -4.27 17.16 -20.44
C ILE A 601 -4.74 17.67 -19.09
N THR A 602 -5.38 16.81 -18.30
CA THR A 602 -5.75 17.07 -16.91
C THR A 602 -5.05 16.10 -15.96
N ILE A 603 -4.91 16.47 -14.70
CA ILE A 603 -4.12 15.75 -13.71
C ILE A 603 -5.04 15.26 -12.60
N ALA A 604 -5.02 13.95 -12.36
CA ALA A 604 -5.72 13.28 -11.28
C ALA A 604 -4.71 12.67 -10.29
N ASN A 605 -5.12 11.63 -9.57
CA ASN A 605 -4.36 10.96 -8.52
C ASN A 605 -4.42 11.67 -7.17
N SER A 606 -4.31 10.92 -6.10
CA SER A 606 -4.24 11.43 -4.72
C SER A 606 -3.04 12.36 -4.48
N ASP A 607 -1.94 12.19 -5.23
CA ASP A 607 -0.77 13.09 -5.22
C ASP A 607 -1.13 14.55 -5.51
N ALA A 608 -2.18 14.79 -6.31
CA ALA A 608 -2.65 16.13 -6.64
C ALA A 608 -3.27 16.89 -5.45
N ASN A 609 -3.46 16.23 -4.31
CA ASN A 609 -4.01 16.78 -3.09
C ASN A 609 -3.21 16.39 -1.84
N ASP A 610 -1.98 15.92 -2.04
CA ASP A 610 -1.06 15.45 -0.98
C ASP A 610 -1.74 14.59 0.11
N THR A 611 -2.64 13.71 -0.32
CA THR A 611 -3.43 12.89 0.60
C THR A 611 -3.57 11.48 0.05
N SER A 612 -2.85 10.53 0.63
CA SER A 612 -2.78 9.13 0.16
C SER A 612 -4.04 8.30 0.50
N LEU A 613 -5.23 8.88 0.36
CA LEU A 613 -6.52 8.26 0.66
C LEU A 613 -7.34 7.99 -0.59
N VAL A 614 -8.23 7.00 -0.53
CA VAL A 614 -9.11 6.61 -1.65
C VAL A 614 -10.08 7.74 -2.03
N GLN A 615 -10.68 8.41 -1.04
CA GLN A 615 -11.58 9.55 -1.28
C GLN A 615 -10.88 10.69 -2.01
N SER A 616 -9.61 10.96 -1.68
CA SER A 616 -8.80 11.94 -2.43
C SER A 616 -8.58 11.49 -3.88
N ALA A 617 -8.21 10.23 -4.10
CA ALA A 617 -8.01 9.67 -5.44
C ALA A 617 -9.27 9.79 -6.31
N ILE A 618 -10.45 9.53 -5.74
CA ILE A 618 -11.76 9.63 -6.41
C ILE A 618 -12.13 11.11 -6.66
N GLY A 619 -11.98 11.97 -5.66
CA GLY A 619 -12.29 13.41 -5.78
C GLY A 619 -11.42 14.09 -6.84
N GLN A 620 -10.11 13.77 -6.89
CA GLN A 620 -9.23 14.32 -7.92
C GLN A 620 -9.53 13.76 -9.32
N ALA A 621 -9.99 12.51 -9.44
CA ALA A 621 -10.47 11.95 -10.71
C ALA A 621 -11.71 12.69 -11.21
N TYR A 622 -12.68 12.96 -10.34
CA TYR A 622 -13.89 13.70 -10.67
C TYR A 622 -13.56 15.13 -11.14
N ARG A 623 -12.70 15.86 -10.40
CA ARG A 623 -12.23 17.19 -10.78
C ARG A 623 -11.56 17.15 -12.16
N ALA A 624 -10.62 16.24 -12.37
CA ALA A 624 -9.87 16.15 -13.63
C ALA A 624 -10.79 15.85 -14.83
N VAL A 625 -11.86 15.09 -14.66
CA VAL A 625 -12.87 14.85 -15.71
C VAL A 625 -13.69 16.10 -16.00
N LYS A 626 -14.09 16.86 -14.97
CA LYS A 626 -14.82 18.13 -15.16
C LYS A 626 -13.98 19.20 -15.86
N GLU A 627 -12.67 19.10 -15.79
CA GLU A 627 -11.74 19.97 -16.49
C GLU A 627 -11.49 19.55 -17.97
N GLN A 628 -11.97 18.38 -18.41
CA GLN A 628 -11.92 17.94 -19.81
C GLN A 628 -12.99 18.68 -20.63
N MET A 629 -12.64 19.80 -21.21
CA MET A 629 -13.56 20.61 -22.05
C MET A 629 -13.31 20.42 -23.56
#